data_4dd9fb47a089adedf50f1ec824b56124
#
_entry.id   4dd9fb47a089adedf50f1ec824b56124
#
_cell.length_a   1.000
_cell.length_b   1.000
_cell.length_c   1.000
_cell.angle_alpha   90.00
_cell.angle_beta   90.00
_cell.angle_gamma   90.00
#
_symmetry.space_group_name_H-M   'P 1'
#
loop_
_entity.id
_entity.type
_entity.pdbx_description
1 polymer ?
#
loop_
_entity_poly.entity_id
_entity_poly.type
_entity_poly.pdbx_seq_one_letter_code
_entity_poly.pdbx_strand_id
1 'polypeptide(L)'
;NNNQFIIVGDQDCAHRVLDTTGNETGYIGQQSSYPHFCLFAKDDSQLITNSCHFYNGITIGVSAENLNGIAIPEYEESSLYTIIEDGMRVYSGVATTEYYILGEAYGYIRAIDKNGKQLWYHFLGSTITGMTLSDDEKTLWIGCSSGILHKLQLEQGLRDNHTIGNGNHFEEFRLLLWKEEPILKW
;
A
#
# COMPACT_ATOMS: atom_id res chain seq x y z
N ASN A 1 -13.19 9.69 2.31
CA ASN A 1 -12.67 10.53 1.18
C ASN A 1 -13.41 11.85 1.14
N ASN A 2 -12.76 12.88 1.66
CA ASN A 2 -13.32 14.25 1.64
C ASN A 2 -13.31 14.89 0.24
N ASN A 3 -12.74 14.19 -0.78
CA ASN A 3 -12.64 14.62 -2.17
C ASN A 3 -12.01 16.02 -2.35
N GLN A 4 -11.08 16.41 -1.48
CA GLN A 4 -10.45 17.73 -1.53
C GLN A 4 -9.16 17.74 -2.37
N PHE A 5 -8.47 16.60 -2.43
CA PHE A 5 -7.17 16.48 -3.09
C PHE A 5 -7.09 15.32 -4.05
N ILE A 6 -6.30 15.50 -5.09
CA ILE A 6 -5.87 14.47 -6.04
C ILE A 6 -4.35 14.36 -5.90
N ILE A 7 -3.84 13.14 -5.69
CA ILE A 7 -2.41 12.89 -5.56
C ILE A 7 -1.92 12.18 -6.81
N VAL A 8 -0.88 12.71 -7.41
CA VAL A 8 -0.30 12.19 -8.65
C VAL A 8 1.20 12.01 -8.47
N GLY A 9 1.71 10.81 -8.70
CA GLY A 9 3.14 10.57 -8.86
C GLY A 9 3.57 11.00 -10.26
N ASP A 10 4.60 11.81 -10.37
CA ASP A 10 5.14 12.25 -11.66
C ASP A 10 6.51 11.63 -11.96
N GLN A 11 6.90 11.68 -13.22
CA GLN A 11 8.17 11.12 -13.68
C GLN A 11 9.38 11.97 -13.22
N ASP A 12 9.17 13.22 -12.84
CA ASP A 12 10.19 14.13 -12.32
C ASP A 12 10.42 13.92 -10.79
N CYS A 13 9.94 12.78 -10.29
CA CYS A 13 10.29 12.25 -8.99
C CYS A 13 9.60 12.91 -7.79
N ALA A 14 8.32 13.28 -7.92
CA ALA A 14 7.53 13.76 -6.80
C ALA A 14 6.11 13.21 -6.79
N HIS A 15 5.46 13.26 -5.61
CA HIS A 15 4.01 13.22 -5.53
C HIS A 15 3.48 14.65 -5.48
N ARG A 16 2.68 15.01 -6.46
CA ARG A 16 2.04 16.33 -6.53
C ARG A 16 0.67 16.29 -5.89
N VAL A 17 0.38 17.29 -5.09
CA VAL A 17 -0.94 17.47 -4.50
C VAL A 17 -1.70 18.47 -5.35
N LEU A 18 -2.82 18.05 -5.91
CA LEU A 18 -3.69 18.89 -6.73
C LEU A 18 -5.01 19.12 -5.98
N ASP A 19 -5.61 20.29 -6.20
CA ASP A 19 -7.00 20.51 -5.87
C ASP A 19 -7.96 19.80 -6.83
N THR A 20 -9.25 19.82 -6.58
CA THR A 20 -10.28 19.19 -7.42
C THR A 20 -10.47 19.88 -8.78
N THR A 21 -9.88 21.04 -9.00
CA THR A 21 -9.87 21.76 -10.28
C THR A 21 -8.60 21.48 -11.09
N GLY A 22 -7.65 20.72 -10.50
CA GLY A 22 -6.40 20.29 -11.15
C GLY A 22 -5.24 21.27 -10.93
N ASN A 23 -5.37 22.27 -10.09
CA ASN A 23 -4.25 23.16 -9.75
C ASN A 23 -3.34 22.48 -8.73
N GLU A 24 -2.04 22.59 -8.93
CA GLU A 24 -1.06 22.13 -7.95
C GLU A 24 -1.11 23.01 -6.71
N THR A 25 -1.29 22.37 -5.57
CA THR A 25 -1.36 23.01 -4.25
C THR A 25 -0.30 22.52 -3.30
N GLY A 26 0.48 21.52 -3.66
CA GLY A 26 1.55 21.01 -2.81
C GLY A 26 2.48 20.05 -3.54
N TYR A 27 3.64 19.83 -2.94
CA TYR A 27 4.73 19.01 -3.45
C TYR A 27 5.30 18.13 -2.34
N ILE A 28 5.37 16.83 -2.61
CA ILE A 28 5.99 15.84 -1.72
C ILE A 28 7.13 15.17 -2.51
N GLY A 29 8.36 15.64 -2.28
CA GLY A 29 9.55 15.11 -2.89
C GLY A 29 9.79 13.65 -2.46
N GLN A 30 10.34 12.86 -3.37
CA GLN A 30 10.65 11.46 -3.09
C GLN A 30 11.73 11.33 -2.00
N GLN A 31 11.56 10.31 -1.17
CA GLN A 31 12.56 9.90 -0.18
C GLN A 31 13.37 8.67 -0.64
N SER A 32 13.01 8.10 -1.79
CA SER A 32 13.76 7.15 -2.60
C SER A 32 13.71 7.64 -4.06
N SER A 33 13.78 6.78 -5.10
CA SER A 33 13.95 7.30 -6.47
C SER A 33 12.64 7.78 -7.12
N TYR A 34 11.68 6.89 -7.35
CA TYR A 34 10.50 7.21 -8.16
C TYR A 34 9.23 7.16 -7.33
N PRO A 35 8.31 8.14 -7.47
CA PRO A 35 6.98 8.07 -6.86
C PRO A 35 6.22 6.89 -7.47
N HIS A 36 5.80 5.96 -6.64
CA HIS A 36 5.26 4.69 -7.11
C HIS A 36 3.84 4.42 -6.64
N PHE A 37 3.53 4.78 -5.40
CA PHE A 37 2.25 4.48 -4.80
C PHE A 37 1.82 5.57 -3.82
N CYS A 38 0.53 5.82 -3.72
CA CYS A 38 -0.05 6.66 -2.68
C CYS A 38 -1.43 6.13 -2.25
N LEU A 39 -1.77 6.38 -1.00
CA LEU A 39 -3.03 5.95 -0.41
C LEU A 39 -3.43 6.85 0.75
N PHE A 40 -4.69 7.26 0.80
CA PHE A 40 -5.25 7.91 1.98
C PHE A 40 -5.66 6.88 3.04
N ALA A 41 -5.49 7.24 4.30
CA ALA A 41 -6.12 6.54 5.40
C ALA A 41 -7.64 6.52 5.22
N LYS A 42 -8.32 5.51 5.76
CA LYS A 42 -9.78 5.37 5.59
C LYS A 42 -10.58 6.53 6.20
N ASP A 43 -10.03 7.15 7.23
CA ASP A 43 -10.60 8.33 7.92
C ASP A 43 -10.11 9.67 7.34
N ASP A 44 -9.39 9.63 6.21
CA ASP A 44 -8.79 10.80 5.54
C ASP A 44 -7.80 11.60 6.40
N SER A 45 -7.34 11.09 7.53
CA SER A 45 -6.42 11.81 8.43
C SER A 45 -4.98 11.88 7.94
N GLN A 46 -4.57 10.91 7.13
CA GLN A 46 -3.19 10.78 6.68
C GLN A 46 -3.15 10.34 5.21
N LEU A 47 -2.22 10.89 4.46
CA LEU A 47 -1.78 10.39 3.16
C LEU A 47 -0.48 9.64 3.36
N ILE A 48 -0.37 8.42 2.84
CA ILE A 48 0.93 7.76 2.65
C ILE A 48 1.37 7.83 1.20
N THR A 49 2.67 8.01 0.98
CA THR A 49 3.30 7.97 -0.33
C THR A 49 4.50 7.05 -0.29
N ASN A 50 4.68 6.22 -1.31
CA ASN A 50 5.87 5.37 -1.47
C ASN A 50 6.65 5.85 -2.69
N SER A 51 7.92 6.08 -2.51
CA SER A 51 8.89 6.22 -3.59
C SER A 51 9.86 5.06 -3.54
N CYS A 52 10.21 4.48 -4.69
CA CYS A 52 11.06 3.29 -4.70
C CYS A 52 12.02 3.26 -5.89
N HIS A 53 13.07 2.48 -5.71
CA HIS A 53 14.05 2.10 -6.73
C HIS A 53 14.00 0.58 -6.96
N PHE A 54 14.94 0.02 -7.72
CA PHE A 54 14.97 -1.41 -8.06
C PHE A 54 15.04 -2.36 -6.87
N TYR A 55 15.62 -1.94 -5.75
CA TYR A 55 15.88 -2.81 -4.60
C TYR A 55 15.12 -2.46 -3.34
N ASN A 56 14.79 -1.20 -3.14
CA ASN A 56 14.09 -0.73 -1.96
C ASN A 56 13.17 0.45 -2.26
N GLY A 57 12.39 0.84 -1.27
CA GLY A 57 11.56 2.03 -1.29
C GLY A 57 11.36 2.56 0.11
N ILE A 58 10.85 3.78 0.20
CA ILE A 58 10.50 4.43 1.46
C ILE A 58 9.04 4.88 1.37
N THR A 59 8.27 4.52 2.39
CA THR A 59 6.89 5.00 2.58
C THR A 59 6.88 6.02 3.69
N ILE A 60 6.40 7.21 3.38
CA ILE A 60 6.19 8.28 4.36
C ILE A 60 4.71 8.55 4.55
N GLY A 61 4.34 9.00 5.74
CA GLY A 61 2.99 9.45 6.11
C GLY A 61 2.95 10.94 6.37
N VAL A 62 2.02 11.63 5.73
CA VAL A 62 1.80 13.06 5.85
C VAL A 62 0.40 13.31 6.40
N SER A 63 0.26 14.19 7.41
CA SER A 63 -1.07 14.60 7.88
C SER A 63 -1.86 15.28 6.76
N ALA A 64 -3.10 14.86 6.56
CA ALA A 64 -3.96 15.44 5.53
C ALA A 64 -4.23 16.94 5.74
N GLU A 65 -4.14 17.42 6.97
CA GLU A 65 -4.26 18.86 7.31
C GLU A 65 -3.17 19.71 6.68
N ASN A 66 -2.00 19.11 6.43
CA ASN A 66 -0.83 19.80 5.89
C ASN A 66 -0.75 19.77 4.37
N LEU A 67 -1.63 19.05 3.66
CA LEU A 67 -1.49 18.82 2.22
C LEU A 67 -1.60 20.11 1.40
N ASN A 68 -2.43 21.05 1.83
CA ASN A 68 -2.53 22.33 1.14
C ASN A 68 -1.32 23.22 1.43
N GLY A 69 -0.53 23.51 0.40
CA GLY A 69 0.70 24.29 0.52
C GLY A 69 1.91 23.48 1.03
N ILE A 70 1.80 22.15 1.10
CA ILE A 70 2.92 21.32 1.55
C ILE A 70 4.10 21.42 0.57
N ALA A 71 5.31 21.47 1.12
CA ALA A 71 6.55 21.43 0.36
C ALA A 71 7.58 20.59 1.12
N ILE A 72 7.68 19.32 0.76
CA ILE A 72 8.68 18.40 1.31
C ILE A 72 9.81 18.25 0.29
N PRO A 73 11.06 18.63 0.63
CA PRO A 73 12.21 18.45 -0.25
C PRO A 73 12.50 16.98 -0.54
N GLU A 74 13.18 16.74 -1.65
CA GLU A 74 13.66 15.41 -2.03
C GLU A 74 14.83 14.98 -1.14
N TYR A 75 14.81 13.73 -0.67
CA TYR A 75 15.89 13.12 0.11
C TYR A 75 16.30 13.90 1.38
N GLU A 76 15.40 14.70 1.92
CA GLU A 76 15.64 15.48 3.12
C GLU A 76 14.69 15.10 4.25
N GLU A 77 15.22 15.05 5.46
CA GLU A 77 14.41 14.90 6.65
C GLU A 77 13.52 16.12 6.85
N SER A 78 12.28 15.89 7.22
CA SER A 78 11.30 16.93 7.49
C SER A 78 10.38 16.54 8.64
N SER A 79 10.00 17.52 9.46
CA SER A 79 8.98 17.33 10.49
C SER A 79 7.56 17.21 9.93
N LEU A 80 7.39 17.41 8.61
CA LEU A 80 6.08 17.31 7.95
C LEU A 80 5.66 15.89 7.63
N TYR A 81 6.55 14.91 7.77
CA TYR A 81 6.23 13.51 7.56
C TYR A 81 6.78 12.58 8.66
N THR A 82 6.22 11.38 8.70
CA THR A 82 6.71 10.25 9.51
C THR A 82 7.09 9.12 8.57
N ILE A 83 8.21 8.44 8.80
CA ILE A 83 8.54 7.22 8.09
C ILE A 83 7.59 6.13 8.55
N ILE A 84 6.79 5.62 7.61
CA ILE A 84 5.85 4.52 7.83
C ILE A 84 6.55 3.18 7.61
N GLU A 85 7.40 3.10 6.59
CA GLU A 85 8.15 1.89 6.29
C GLU A 85 9.38 2.22 5.44
N ASP A 86 10.50 1.56 5.76
CA ASP A 86 11.77 1.71 5.05
C ASP A 86 12.22 0.34 4.53
N GLY A 87 12.25 0.20 3.21
CA GLY A 87 12.69 -1.01 2.51
C GLY A 87 11.69 -1.58 1.51
N MET A 88 10.39 -1.33 1.66
CA MET A 88 9.37 -1.88 0.77
C MET A 88 9.25 -1.13 -0.57
N ARG A 89 9.19 -1.89 -1.64
CA ARG A 89 8.70 -1.41 -2.95
C ARG A 89 7.20 -1.70 -3.03
N VAL A 90 6.39 -0.73 -2.65
CA VAL A 90 4.93 -0.89 -2.60
C VAL A 90 4.33 -0.75 -4.00
N TYR A 91 3.59 -1.76 -4.45
CA TYR A 91 2.87 -1.75 -5.72
C TYR A 91 1.35 -1.66 -5.57
N SER A 92 0.84 -2.06 -4.42
CA SER A 92 -0.58 -2.00 -4.13
C SER A 92 -0.81 -1.87 -2.63
N GLY A 93 -1.96 -1.35 -2.24
CA GLY A 93 -2.31 -1.22 -0.83
C GLY A 93 -3.77 -0.91 -0.63
N VAL A 94 -4.24 -1.20 0.56
CA VAL A 94 -5.58 -0.85 1.04
C VAL A 94 -5.48 -0.28 2.46
N ALA A 95 -6.39 0.59 2.81
CA ALA A 95 -6.52 1.13 4.16
C ALA A 95 -7.70 0.46 4.88
N THR A 96 -7.46 -0.02 6.08
CA THR A 96 -8.48 -0.36 7.06
C THR A 96 -8.80 0.86 7.93
N THR A 97 -9.73 0.74 8.84
CA THR A 97 -10.01 1.79 9.82
C THR A 97 -8.79 2.09 10.71
N GLU A 98 -7.93 1.10 10.99
CA GLU A 98 -6.85 1.22 11.96
C GLU A 98 -5.44 1.23 11.36
N TYR A 99 -5.23 0.58 10.21
CA TYR A 99 -3.90 0.37 9.62
C TYR A 99 -3.94 0.25 8.10
N TYR A 100 -2.77 0.25 7.49
CA TYR A 100 -2.59 -0.03 6.07
C TYR A 100 -2.18 -1.49 5.86
N ILE A 101 -2.65 -2.09 4.76
CA ILE A 101 -2.10 -3.35 4.24
C ILE A 101 -1.39 -3.01 2.94
N LEU A 102 -0.07 -3.15 2.93
CA LEU A 102 0.78 -2.81 1.80
C LEU A 102 1.32 -4.08 1.15
N GLY A 103 1.20 -4.16 -0.16
CA GLY A 103 1.69 -5.26 -0.99
C GLY A 103 2.93 -4.86 -1.78
N GLU A 104 3.96 -5.69 -1.72
CA GLU A 104 5.27 -5.35 -2.23
C GLU A 104 5.74 -6.23 -3.41
N ALA A 105 6.81 -5.77 -4.04
CA ALA A 105 7.47 -6.45 -5.16
C ALA A 105 7.95 -7.87 -4.85
N TYR A 106 8.33 -8.14 -3.61
CA TYR A 106 8.91 -9.41 -3.19
C TYR A 106 7.89 -10.46 -2.75
N GLY A 107 6.60 -10.15 -2.87
CA GLY A 107 5.52 -11.10 -2.61
C GLY A 107 5.02 -11.11 -1.17
N TYR A 108 5.39 -10.15 -0.37
CA TYR A 108 4.80 -9.95 0.95
C TYR A 108 3.64 -8.96 0.92
N ILE A 109 2.67 -9.19 1.77
CA ILE A 109 1.77 -8.17 2.27
C ILE A 109 2.12 -7.91 3.73
N ARG A 110 2.08 -6.62 4.14
CA ARG A 110 2.38 -6.20 5.51
C ARG A 110 1.32 -5.25 6.02
N ALA A 111 0.83 -5.50 7.23
CA ALA A 111 0.00 -4.55 7.94
C ALA A 111 0.88 -3.64 8.79
N ILE A 112 0.69 -2.34 8.62
CA ILE A 112 1.50 -1.31 9.27
C ILE A 112 0.55 -0.21 9.76
N ASP A 113 0.67 0.17 11.03
CA ASP A 113 -0.14 1.24 11.57
C ASP A 113 0.30 2.64 11.07
N LYS A 114 -0.48 3.66 11.40
CA LYS A 114 -0.21 5.04 10.96
C LYS A 114 1.09 5.65 11.51
N ASN A 115 1.74 4.98 12.46
CA ASN A 115 3.00 5.40 13.07
C ASN A 115 4.21 4.58 12.58
N GLY A 116 4.00 3.66 11.62
CA GLY A 116 5.07 2.83 11.06
C GLY A 116 5.35 1.53 11.82
N LYS A 117 4.50 1.15 12.79
CA LYS A 117 4.66 -0.13 13.49
C LYS A 117 4.08 -1.26 12.65
N GLN A 118 4.92 -2.22 12.25
CA GLN A 118 4.45 -3.45 11.61
C GLN A 118 3.63 -4.29 12.61
N LEU A 119 2.40 -4.61 12.22
CA LEU A 119 1.47 -5.42 13.01
C LEU A 119 1.58 -6.90 12.65
N TRP A 120 1.56 -7.19 11.35
CA TRP A 120 1.72 -8.55 10.83
C TRP A 120 2.23 -8.54 9.38
N TYR A 121 2.65 -9.69 8.90
CA TYR A 121 3.03 -9.92 7.52
C TYR A 121 2.58 -11.31 7.05
N HIS A 122 2.46 -11.46 5.72
CA HIS A 122 2.14 -12.72 5.06
C HIS A 122 2.81 -12.79 3.69
N PHE A 123 3.40 -13.93 3.35
CA PHE A 123 4.11 -14.14 2.09
C PHE A 123 3.25 -14.92 1.11
N LEU A 124 3.04 -14.37 -0.08
CA LEU A 124 2.23 -14.95 -1.16
C LEU A 124 3.06 -15.46 -2.34
N GLY A 125 4.38 -15.26 -2.30
CA GLY A 125 5.32 -15.87 -3.25
C GLY A 125 5.53 -15.14 -4.56
N SER A 126 4.83 -14.05 -4.84
CA SER A 126 4.99 -13.28 -6.08
C SER A 126 4.60 -11.83 -5.88
N THR A 127 5.14 -10.94 -6.72
CA THR A 127 4.83 -9.50 -6.69
C THR A 127 3.32 -9.25 -6.59
N ILE A 128 2.93 -8.44 -5.62
CA ILE A 128 1.54 -8.03 -5.41
C ILE A 128 1.21 -6.92 -6.40
N THR A 129 0.26 -7.16 -7.29
CA THR A 129 -0.09 -6.21 -8.36
C THR A 129 -1.41 -5.49 -8.14
N GLY A 130 -2.26 -6.01 -7.26
CA GLY A 130 -3.52 -5.38 -6.94
C GLY A 130 -4.13 -5.97 -5.67
N MET A 131 -4.82 -5.12 -4.92
CA MET A 131 -5.56 -5.54 -3.73
C MET A 131 -6.89 -4.80 -3.63
N THR A 132 -7.88 -5.47 -3.07
CA THR A 132 -9.13 -4.84 -2.66
C THR A 132 -9.64 -5.46 -1.37
N LEU A 133 -10.20 -4.63 -0.53
CA LEU A 133 -10.75 -4.99 0.78
C LEU A 133 -12.27 -4.85 0.74
N SER A 134 -12.98 -5.81 1.34
CA SER A 134 -14.43 -5.70 1.52
C SER A 134 -14.79 -4.55 2.46
N ASP A 135 -16.02 -4.03 2.34
CA ASP A 135 -16.49 -2.88 3.14
C ASP A 135 -16.49 -3.18 4.65
N ASP A 136 -16.68 -4.44 5.04
CA ASP A 136 -16.63 -4.90 6.43
C ASP A 136 -15.20 -5.19 6.92
N GLU A 137 -14.19 -4.94 6.08
CA GLU A 137 -12.75 -5.14 6.35
C GLU A 137 -12.34 -6.59 6.68
N LYS A 138 -13.18 -7.57 6.37
CA LYS A 138 -12.91 -8.97 6.72
C LYS A 138 -12.33 -9.80 5.60
N THR A 139 -12.58 -9.41 4.36
CA THR A 139 -12.11 -10.16 3.19
C THR A 139 -11.16 -9.32 2.36
N LEU A 140 -9.94 -9.83 2.17
CA LEU A 140 -8.92 -9.22 1.32
C LEU A 140 -8.69 -10.08 0.08
N TRP A 141 -8.84 -9.47 -1.10
CA TRP A 141 -8.49 -10.06 -2.38
C TRP A 141 -7.16 -9.52 -2.86
N ILE A 142 -6.27 -10.41 -3.33
CA ILE A 142 -4.92 -10.04 -3.73
C ILE A 142 -4.56 -10.71 -5.04
N GLY A 143 -4.25 -9.90 -6.04
CA GLY A 143 -3.72 -10.34 -7.32
C GLY A 143 -2.20 -10.29 -7.34
N CYS A 144 -1.59 -11.37 -7.82
CA CYS A 144 -0.15 -11.50 -7.96
C CYS A 144 0.30 -11.58 -9.43
N SER A 145 1.51 -11.14 -9.72
CA SER A 145 2.09 -11.20 -11.08
C SER A 145 2.29 -12.63 -11.61
N SER A 146 2.26 -13.64 -10.73
CA SER A 146 2.26 -15.05 -11.09
C SER A 146 0.93 -15.55 -11.69
N GLY A 147 -0.10 -14.70 -11.80
CA GLY A 147 -1.44 -15.11 -12.25
C GLY A 147 -2.27 -15.76 -11.15
N ILE A 148 -1.91 -15.57 -9.90
CA ILE A 148 -2.66 -16.10 -8.75
C ILE A 148 -3.50 -14.97 -8.13
N LEU A 149 -4.76 -15.26 -7.90
CA LEU A 149 -5.69 -14.46 -7.10
C LEU A 149 -5.96 -15.16 -5.78
N HIS A 150 -5.58 -14.52 -4.68
CA HIS A 150 -5.78 -15.03 -3.32
C HIS A 150 -7.00 -14.39 -2.67
N LYS A 151 -7.73 -15.15 -1.87
CA LYS A 151 -8.79 -14.66 -0.98
C LYS A 151 -8.41 -14.96 0.46
N LEU A 152 -8.15 -13.92 1.23
CA LEU A 152 -7.85 -14.02 2.65
C LEU A 152 -9.04 -13.56 3.49
N GLN A 153 -9.36 -14.32 4.54
CA GLN A 153 -10.26 -13.92 5.61
C GLN A 153 -9.43 -13.36 6.77
N LEU A 154 -9.53 -12.05 6.98
CA LEU A 154 -8.76 -11.37 8.01
C LEU A 154 -9.35 -11.65 9.40
N GLU A 155 -8.47 -11.83 10.39
CA GLU A 155 -8.81 -12.03 11.81
C GLU A 155 -9.73 -13.22 12.13
N GLN A 156 -9.95 -14.13 11.18
CA GLN A 156 -10.95 -15.19 11.31
C GLN A 156 -10.39 -16.60 11.39
N GLY A 157 -9.12 -16.80 11.56
CA GLY A 157 -8.71 -18.16 11.42
C GLY A 157 -7.44 -18.59 12.10
N LEU A 158 -7.34 -19.90 12.19
CA LEU A 158 -6.07 -20.54 12.44
C LEU A 158 -5.21 -20.36 11.19
N ARG A 159 -4.01 -19.84 11.40
CA ARG A 159 -3.00 -19.78 10.36
C ARG A 159 -2.67 -21.19 9.88
N ASP A 160 -2.65 -21.42 8.59
CA ASP A 160 -2.12 -22.65 7.99
C ASP A 160 -0.68 -22.87 8.47
N ASN A 161 -0.34 -24.09 8.86
CA ASN A 161 1.03 -24.44 9.28
C ASN A 161 2.11 -24.21 8.23
N HIS A 162 1.73 -24.10 6.96
CA HIS A 162 2.62 -23.83 5.85
C HIS A 162 2.70 -22.34 5.46
N THR A 163 1.92 -21.49 6.13
CA THR A 163 1.94 -20.04 5.89
C THR A 163 3.24 -19.42 6.38
N ILE A 164 3.90 -18.68 5.52
CA ILE A 164 5.03 -17.84 5.90
C ILE A 164 4.46 -16.48 6.31
N GLY A 165 4.45 -16.21 7.62
CA GLY A 165 3.87 -14.99 8.18
C GLY A 165 3.47 -15.15 9.64
N ASN A 166 2.94 -14.08 10.21
CA ASN A 166 2.51 -14.05 11.61
C ASN A 166 1.10 -13.46 11.82
N GLY A 167 0.37 -13.16 10.73
CA GLY A 167 -1.00 -12.66 10.80
C GLY A 167 -1.99 -13.74 11.25
N ASN A 168 -3.07 -13.32 11.86
CA ASN A 168 -4.19 -14.19 12.25
C ASN A 168 -5.28 -14.15 11.17
N HIS A 169 -4.97 -14.69 9.98
CA HIS A 169 -5.88 -14.73 8.86
C HIS A 169 -5.82 -16.08 8.17
N PHE A 170 -6.88 -16.41 7.47
CA PHE A 170 -7.09 -17.68 6.78
C PHE A 170 -7.16 -17.44 5.27
N GLU A 171 -6.35 -18.16 4.50
CA GLU A 171 -6.48 -18.19 3.05
C GLU A 171 -7.62 -19.15 2.69
N GLU A 172 -8.77 -18.60 2.30
CA GLU A 172 -9.96 -19.39 1.98
C GLU A 172 -9.76 -20.20 0.71
N PHE A 173 -9.17 -19.57 -0.29
CA PHE A 173 -8.75 -20.23 -1.53
C PHE A 173 -7.82 -19.34 -2.35
N ARG A 174 -7.22 -19.94 -3.36
CA ARG A 174 -6.52 -19.25 -4.44
C ARG A 174 -7.02 -19.74 -5.81
N LEU A 175 -7.06 -18.82 -6.76
CA LEU A 175 -7.36 -19.10 -8.16
C LEU A 175 -6.10 -18.92 -8.99
N LEU A 176 -5.76 -19.91 -9.82
CA LEU A 176 -4.75 -19.78 -10.85
C LEU A 176 -5.41 -19.39 -12.16
N LEU A 177 -4.95 -18.27 -12.71
CA LEU A 177 -5.46 -17.66 -13.92
C LEU A 177 -4.37 -17.71 -14.99
N TRP A 178 -4.37 -18.76 -15.80
CA TRP A 178 -3.45 -18.90 -16.92
C TRP A 178 -4.17 -18.63 -18.25
N LYS A 179 -3.44 -18.00 -19.16
CA LYS A 179 -3.96 -17.75 -20.49
C LYS A 179 -4.30 -19.09 -21.18
N GLU A 180 -5.51 -19.15 -21.75
CA GLU A 180 -6.00 -20.31 -22.54
C GLU A 180 -6.21 -21.60 -21.74
N GLU A 181 -6.08 -21.59 -20.41
CA GLU A 181 -6.31 -22.74 -19.55
C GLU A 181 -7.54 -22.55 -18.65
N PRO A 182 -8.22 -23.62 -18.24
CA PRO A 182 -9.27 -23.55 -17.25
C PRO A 182 -8.75 -22.96 -15.92
N ILE A 183 -9.59 -22.17 -15.27
CA ILE A 183 -9.27 -21.64 -13.94
C ILE A 183 -9.16 -22.78 -12.94
N LEU A 184 -8.02 -22.89 -12.29
CA LEU A 184 -7.82 -23.84 -11.18
C LEU A 184 -8.11 -23.11 -9.85
N LYS A 185 -8.90 -23.78 -9.02
CA LYS A 185 -9.20 -23.32 -7.65
C LYS A 185 -8.75 -24.40 -6.66
N TRP A 186 -8.03 -24.01 -5.63
CA TRP A 186 -7.76 -24.82 -4.44
C TRP A 186 -7.64 -23.99 -3.16
#